data_614ec4da4c13af0e058bbd275cbd36b4
#
_entry.id   614ec4da4c13af0e058bbd275cbd36b4
#
_cell.length_a   1.000
_cell.length_b   1.000
_cell.length_c   1.000
_cell.angle_alpha   90.00
_cell.angle_beta   90.00
_cell.angle_gamma   90.00
#
_symmetry.space_group_name_H-M   'P 1'
#
loop_
_entity.id
_entity.type
_entity.pdbx_description
1 polymer ?
#
loop_
_entity_poly.entity_id
_entity_poly.type
_entity_poly.pdbx_seq_one_letter_code
_entity_poly.pdbx_strand_id
1 'polypeptide(L)'
;YTMTTSRGREIRYTKVKQMVATAYYPGPESCGKYANGYTATGKKAGFGVVAVDKRVIPLGTRLYIEGYGYAEAADVGSAIRGDRIDLCFDTYREAKMFGKKTVKVYILAPQ
;
A
#
# COMPACT_ATOMS: atom_id res chain seq x y z
N TYR A 1 -19.62 6.09 0.55
CA TYR A 1 -19.86 4.76 -0.02
C TYR A 1 -19.44 3.68 0.96
N THR A 2 -20.02 2.50 0.79
CA THR A 2 -19.65 1.33 1.59
C THR A 2 -19.47 0.13 0.68
N MET A 3 -18.64 -0.81 1.13
CA MET A 3 -18.48 -2.11 0.50
C MET A 3 -18.35 -3.17 1.58
N THR A 4 -18.66 -4.42 1.26
CA THR A 4 -18.50 -5.54 2.18
C THR A 4 -17.39 -6.44 1.66
N THR A 5 -16.42 -6.75 2.53
CA THR A 5 -15.33 -7.64 2.17
C THR A 5 -15.81 -9.08 2.09
N SER A 6 -14.97 -9.95 1.55
CA SER A 6 -15.27 -11.38 1.47
C SER A 6 -15.50 -12.02 2.85
N ARG A 7 -15.01 -11.37 3.91
CA ARG A 7 -15.20 -11.83 5.29
C ARG A 7 -16.41 -11.19 5.97
N GLY A 8 -17.24 -10.44 5.22
CA GLY A 8 -18.44 -9.82 5.73
C GLY A 8 -18.23 -8.51 6.47
N ARG A 9 -17.01 -7.95 6.44
CA ARG A 9 -16.73 -6.68 7.09
C ARG A 9 -17.15 -5.51 6.19
N GLU A 10 -17.86 -4.55 6.75
CA GLU A 10 -18.24 -3.35 6.03
C GLU A 10 -17.11 -2.31 6.08
N ILE A 11 -16.79 -1.74 4.92
CA ILE A 11 -15.74 -0.72 4.79
C ILE A 11 -16.38 0.54 4.22
N ARG A 12 -16.13 1.67 4.86
CA ARG A 12 -16.61 2.98 4.40
C ARG A 12 -15.49 3.69 3.68
N TYR A 13 -15.76 4.10 2.44
CA TYR A 13 -14.75 4.76 1.62
C TYR A 13 -15.34 5.97 0.90
N THR A 14 -14.48 6.91 0.53
CA THR A 14 -14.88 8.12 -0.20
C THR A 14 -14.61 8.00 -1.68
N LYS A 15 -13.64 7.17 -2.07
CA LYS A 15 -13.21 7.04 -3.46
C LYS A 15 -12.59 5.66 -3.66
N VAL A 16 -12.75 5.12 -4.86
CA VAL A 16 -12.07 3.90 -5.28
C VAL A 16 -11.28 4.19 -6.55
N LYS A 17 -10.05 3.68 -6.62
CA LYS A 17 -9.18 3.82 -7.77
C LYS A 17 -8.68 2.46 -8.20
N GLN A 18 -8.52 2.28 -9.51
CA GLN A 18 -7.84 1.12 -10.06
C GLN A 18 -6.38 1.48 -10.22
N MET A 19 -5.48 0.71 -9.58
CA MET A 19 -4.06 1.04 -9.55
C MET A 19 -3.23 -0.20 -9.87
N VAL A 20 -2.06 0.03 -10.47
CA VAL A 20 -1.08 -1.03 -10.69
C VAL A 20 -0.29 -1.20 -9.40
N ALA A 21 -0.41 -2.37 -8.80
CA ALA A 21 0.25 -2.69 -7.54
C ALA A 21 1.46 -3.58 -7.77
N THR A 22 2.57 -3.19 -7.17
CA THR A 22 3.79 -4.00 -7.07
C THR A 22 4.01 -4.35 -5.61
N ALA A 23 4.94 -5.26 -5.35
CA ALA A 23 5.19 -5.73 -3.99
C ALA A 23 6.68 -5.61 -3.67
N TYR A 24 6.99 -5.30 -2.41
CA TYR A 24 8.37 -5.27 -1.96
C TYR A 24 8.49 -5.79 -0.54
N TYR A 25 9.71 -6.17 -0.19
CA TYR A 25 10.07 -6.65 1.13
C TYR A 25 11.25 -5.81 1.62
N PRO A 26 11.15 -5.15 2.81
CA PRO A 26 12.19 -4.24 3.29
C PRO A 26 13.36 -4.93 3.98
N GLY A 27 13.68 -6.17 3.58
CA GLY A 27 14.83 -6.91 4.09
C GLY A 27 16.11 -6.60 3.34
N PRO A 28 17.20 -7.31 3.65
CA PRO A 28 18.50 -7.07 3.01
C PRO A 28 18.48 -7.19 1.50
N GLU A 29 17.61 -8.04 0.96
CA GLU A 29 17.49 -8.26 -0.49
C GLU A 29 16.87 -7.08 -1.22
N SER A 30 16.15 -6.24 -0.50
CA SER A 30 15.48 -5.06 -1.08
C SER A 30 16.35 -3.82 -1.07
N CYS A 31 17.50 -3.92 -0.56
CA CYS A 31 18.60 -2.98 -0.33
C CYS A 31 18.37 -1.49 -0.65
N GLY A 32 19.01 -0.62 0.11
CA GLY A 32 19.14 0.81 -0.17
C GLY A 32 17.95 1.65 0.20
N LYS A 33 16.77 1.33 -0.28
CA LYS A 33 15.58 2.16 -0.12
C LYS A 33 15.14 2.30 1.35
N TYR A 34 15.33 1.24 2.14
CA TYR A 34 14.92 1.23 3.55
C TYR A 34 16.09 0.85 4.45
N ALA A 35 17.25 1.49 4.21
CA ALA A 35 18.47 1.17 4.96
C ALA A 35 18.28 1.26 6.47
N ASN A 36 17.43 2.17 6.94
CA ASN A 36 17.11 2.32 8.36
C ASN A 36 15.81 1.63 8.76
N GLY A 37 15.11 0.98 7.82
CA GLY A 37 13.86 0.28 8.09
C GLY A 37 12.64 1.19 8.27
N TYR A 38 12.75 2.48 7.95
CA TYR A 38 11.66 3.43 8.14
C TYR A 38 11.22 4.05 6.82
N THR A 39 9.92 4.41 6.76
CA THR A 39 9.30 5.04 5.60
C THR A 39 9.46 6.57 5.65
N ALA A 40 8.96 7.24 4.61
CA ALA A 40 9.02 8.70 4.52
C ALA A 40 8.29 9.40 5.68
N THR A 41 7.24 8.77 6.23
CA THR A 41 6.51 9.34 7.38
C THR A 41 7.12 8.95 8.73
N GLY A 42 8.23 8.21 8.73
CA GLY A 42 8.87 7.75 9.96
C GLY A 42 8.30 6.48 10.55
N LYS A 43 7.38 5.82 9.85
CA LYS A 43 6.84 4.53 10.29
C LYS A 43 7.78 3.41 9.90
N LYS A 44 7.81 2.38 10.74
CA LYS A 44 8.60 1.20 10.42
C LYS A 44 8.00 0.49 9.20
N ALA A 45 8.84 0.13 8.24
CA ALA A 45 8.41 -0.59 7.05
C ALA A 45 7.95 -1.99 7.44
N GLY A 46 6.84 -2.44 6.85
CA GLY A 46 6.26 -3.73 7.13
C GLY A 46 4.89 -3.84 6.48
N PHE A 47 4.23 -4.97 6.67
CA PHE A 47 2.88 -5.17 6.12
C PHE A 47 1.93 -4.07 6.62
N GLY A 48 1.14 -3.52 5.69
CA GLY A 48 0.19 -2.45 6.01
C GLY A 48 0.72 -1.06 5.70
N VAL A 49 1.98 -0.94 5.27
CA VAL A 49 2.59 0.33 4.89
C VAL A 49 2.87 0.29 3.39
N VAL A 50 2.42 1.30 2.65
CA VAL A 50 2.55 1.28 1.19
C VAL A 50 3.16 2.58 0.68
N ALA A 51 3.85 2.48 -0.47
CA ALA A 51 4.44 3.63 -1.14
C ALA A 51 3.50 4.09 -2.24
N VAL A 52 3.31 5.39 -2.36
CA VAL A 52 2.38 6.01 -3.30
C VAL A 52 3.01 7.24 -3.94
N ASP A 53 2.36 7.75 -5.00
CA ASP A 53 2.64 9.10 -5.48
C ASP A 53 1.82 10.05 -4.60
N LYS A 54 2.50 10.85 -3.77
CA LYS A 54 1.82 11.71 -2.80
C LYS A 54 0.95 12.78 -3.45
N ARG A 55 1.12 13.02 -4.75
CA ARG A 55 0.25 13.92 -5.50
C ARG A 55 -1.08 13.28 -5.86
N VAL A 56 -1.14 11.95 -5.84
CA VAL A 56 -2.35 11.18 -6.14
C VAL A 56 -3.03 10.76 -4.84
N ILE A 57 -2.26 10.24 -3.88
CA ILE A 57 -2.75 9.84 -2.57
C ILE A 57 -1.86 10.51 -1.52
N PRO A 58 -2.39 11.48 -0.76
CA PRO A 58 -1.59 12.15 0.27
C PRO A 58 -1.07 11.18 1.31
N LEU A 59 0.14 11.44 1.81
CA LEU A 59 0.71 10.63 2.90
C LEU A 59 -0.18 10.74 4.14
N GLY A 60 -0.34 9.62 4.84
CA GLY A 60 -1.23 9.51 5.98
C GLY A 60 -2.63 9.00 5.63
N THR A 61 -2.94 8.88 4.34
CA THR A 61 -4.24 8.39 3.90
C THR A 61 -4.39 6.91 4.24
N ARG A 62 -5.53 6.53 4.80
CA ARG A 62 -5.83 5.15 5.11
C ARG A 62 -6.56 4.51 3.94
N LEU A 63 -6.19 3.28 3.63
CA LEU A 63 -6.65 2.58 2.44
C LEU A 63 -7.13 1.17 2.79
N TYR A 64 -7.98 0.63 1.92
CA TYR A 64 -8.22 -0.80 1.86
C TYR A 64 -7.90 -1.26 0.44
N ILE A 65 -7.04 -2.25 0.30
CA ILE A 65 -6.52 -2.68 -1.00
C ILE A 65 -6.96 -4.11 -1.27
N GLU A 66 -7.63 -4.30 -2.39
CA GLU A 66 -8.09 -5.62 -2.84
C GLU A 66 -6.91 -6.59 -2.92
N GLY A 67 -7.05 -7.75 -2.26
CA GLY A 67 -6.01 -8.76 -2.24
C GLY A 67 -4.86 -8.50 -1.27
N TYR A 68 -4.89 -7.38 -0.55
CA TYR A 68 -3.85 -7.02 0.42
C TYR A 68 -4.45 -6.74 1.80
N GLY A 69 -5.40 -5.82 1.88
CA GLY A 69 -6.05 -5.48 3.15
C GLY A 69 -5.90 -4.00 3.51
N TYR A 70 -6.05 -3.71 4.79
CA TYR A 70 -5.90 -2.34 5.29
C TYR A 70 -4.45 -1.88 5.18
N ALA A 71 -4.29 -0.61 4.80
CA ALA A 71 -2.97 -0.03 4.58
C ALA A 71 -2.99 1.45 4.89
N GLU A 72 -1.78 2.00 5.05
CA GLU A 72 -1.58 3.45 5.20
C GLU A 72 -0.54 3.91 4.18
N ALA A 73 -0.84 5.00 3.49
CA ALA A 73 0.10 5.62 2.57
C ALA A 73 1.18 6.32 3.40
N ALA A 74 2.33 5.68 3.56
CA ALA A 74 3.37 6.13 4.49
C ALA A 74 4.71 6.37 3.80
N ASP A 75 4.83 6.06 2.51
CA ASP A 75 6.10 6.16 1.82
C ASP A 75 5.91 6.64 0.39
N VAL A 76 7.02 7.05 -0.23
CA VAL A 76 7.07 7.48 -1.62
C VAL A 76 8.25 6.78 -2.28
N GLY A 77 8.23 6.72 -3.61
CA GLY A 77 9.32 6.15 -4.38
C GLY A 77 9.44 6.85 -5.71
N SER A 78 10.66 6.97 -6.23
CA SER A 78 10.90 7.66 -7.49
C SER A 78 10.18 7.01 -8.67
N ALA A 79 9.95 5.70 -8.60
CA ALA A 79 9.23 4.95 -9.63
C ALA A 79 7.73 4.84 -9.36
N ILE A 80 7.24 5.32 -8.22
CA ILE A 80 5.83 5.21 -7.84
C ILE A 80 5.14 6.52 -8.21
N ARG A 81 4.63 6.55 -9.44
CA ARG A 81 4.02 7.75 -10.00
C ARG A 81 2.63 7.46 -10.54
N GLY A 82 1.71 8.41 -10.38
CA GLY A 82 0.35 8.31 -10.87
C GLY A 82 -0.42 7.21 -10.17
N ASP A 83 -1.12 6.38 -10.94
CA ASP A 83 -1.95 5.29 -10.42
C ASP A 83 -1.13 4.03 -10.16
N ARG A 84 -0.02 4.18 -9.48
CA ARG A 84 0.86 3.08 -9.11
C ARG A 84 1.03 3.07 -7.59
N ILE A 85 1.06 1.87 -7.01
CA ILE A 85 1.21 1.67 -5.58
C ILE A 85 2.15 0.49 -5.33
N ASP A 86 2.99 0.61 -4.31
CA ASP A 86 3.97 -0.44 -3.98
C ASP A 86 3.65 -0.94 -2.58
N LEU A 87 3.28 -2.22 -2.49
CA LEU A 87 2.77 -2.82 -1.26
C LEU A 87 3.89 -3.52 -0.50
N CYS A 88 4.05 -3.16 0.77
CA CYS A 88 5.07 -3.75 1.62
C CYS A 88 4.58 -5.06 2.23
N PHE A 89 5.43 -6.08 2.21
CA PHE A 89 5.16 -7.37 2.83
C PHE A 89 6.23 -7.65 3.89
N ASP A 90 5.88 -8.52 4.84
CA ASP A 90 6.79 -8.87 5.93
C ASP A 90 7.84 -9.91 5.53
N THR A 91 7.61 -10.63 4.44
CA THR A 91 8.56 -11.63 3.95
C THR A 91 8.76 -11.50 2.44
N TYR A 92 9.95 -11.88 2.00
CA TYR A 92 10.28 -11.92 0.57
C TYR A 92 9.33 -12.86 -0.18
N ARG A 93 9.00 -14.01 0.42
CA ARG A 93 8.11 -14.98 -0.20
C ARG A 93 6.74 -14.41 -0.50
N GLU A 94 6.15 -13.69 0.46
CA GLU A 94 4.84 -13.08 0.28
C GLU A 94 4.86 -12.01 -0.81
N ALA A 95 5.90 -11.17 -0.82
CA ALA A 95 6.04 -10.15 -1.85
C ALA A 95 6.17 -10.78 -3.23
N LYS A 96 6.96 -11.84 -3.34
CA LYS A 96 7.16 -12.55 -4.61
C LYS A 96 5.86 -13.21 -5.09
N MET A 97 5.09 -13.78 -4.18
CA MET A 97 3.83 -14.43 -4.53
C MET A 97 2.77 -13.42 -4.98
N PHE A 98 2.77 -12.24 -4.39
CA PHE A 98 1.84 -11.19 -4.82
C PHE A 98 2.15 -10.75 -6.26
N GLY A 99 3.42 -10.50 -6.56
CA GLY A 99 3.87 -10.11 -7.88
C GLY A 99 3.45 -8.69 -8.26
N LYS A 100 2.92 -8.54 -9.46
CA LYS A 100 2.45 -7.27 -10.00
C LYS A 100 1.07 -7.48 -10.62
N LYS A 101 0.11 -6.65 -10.23
CA LYS A 101 -1.25 -6.76 -10.78
C LYS A 101 -2.03 -5.47 -10.58
N THR A 102 -3.12 -5.32 -11.31
CA THR A 102 -4.04 -4.20 -11.14
C THR A 102 -5.02 -4.57 -10.04
N VAL A 103 -5.21 -3.67 -9.09
CA VAL A 103 -6.10 -3.88 -7.95
C VAL A 103 -6.97 -2.65 -7.72
N LYS A 104 -8.08 -2.84 -7.00
CA LYS A 104 -8.91 -1.73 -6.53
C LYS A 104 -8.36 -1.24 -5.20
N VAL A 105 -8.17 0.07 -5.10
CA VAL A 105 -7.70 0.74 -3.88
C VAL A 105 -8.82 1.64 -3.40
N TYR A 106 -9.35 1.34 -2.22
CA TYR A 106 -10.43 2.11 -1.60
C TYR A 106 -9.82 3.12 -0.64
N ILE A 107 -10.11 4.40 -0.87
CA ILE A 107 -9.65 5.47 0.01
C ILE A 107 -10.68 5.60 1.11
N LEU A 108 -10.26 5.29 2.34
CA LEU A 108 -11.18 5.17 3.47
C LEU A 108 -11.69 6.53 3.91
N ALA A 109 -12.93 6.54 4.38
CA ALA A 109 -13.53 7.74 4.94
C ALA A 109 -12.81 8.10 6.24
N PRO A 110 -12.63 9.40 6.54
CA PRO A 110 -12.10 9.82 7.83
C PRO A 110 -12.99 9.31 8.97
N GLN A 111 -12.35 8.96 10.08
CA GLN A 111 -13.07 8.51 11.28
C GLN A 111 -13.28 9.68 12.22
#